data_6f6a367df90f3fab571e6b541c3069d4
#
_entry.id   6f6a367df90f3fab571e6b541c3069d4
#
_cell.length_a   1.000
_cell.length_b   1.000
_cell.length_c   1.000
_cell.angle_alpha   90.00
_cell.angle_beta   90.00
_cell.angle_gamma   90.00
#
_symmetry.space_group_name_H-M   'P 1'
#
loop_
_entity.id
_entity.type
_entity.pdbx_description
1 polymer ?
#
loop_
_entity_poly.entity_id
_entity_poly.type
_entity_poly.pdbx_seq_one_letter_code
_entity_poly.pdbx_strand_id
1 'polypeptide(L)'
;MYCDFYSIANREDAIPRFVKAIITEIERCEVDTSDWEIDTIFLGGGTPSLLESKYIESILKSIQTKYNLSSVTEFTLEANPGEAPKDRLKEFRNLGINRLSMGVQSLEPDLLKFLTRIHSVEQVFETYDNARSIGFDNVNFDLIYSIPGQTWEVWERDINRIIDLEP
;
A
#
# COMPACT_ATOMS: atom_id res chain seq x y z
N MET A 1 -6.92 -14.04 14.05
CA MET A 1 -6.15 -12.92 13.43
C MET A 1 -5.15 -13.56 12.48
N TYR A 2 -5.16 -13.22 11.20
CA TYR A 2 -4.30 -13.88 10.19
C TYR A 2 -3.02 -13.04 9.88
N CYS A 3 -3.07 -11.72 10.14
CA CYS A 3 -1.96 -10.82 9.86
C CYS A 3 -1.02 -10.76 11.07
N ASP A 4 0.25 -11.06 10.86
CA ASP A 4 1.30 -11.06 11.88
C ASP A 4 2.28 -9.88 11.73
N PHE A 5 1.92 -8.89 10.92
CA PHE A 5 2.71 -7.68 10.81
C PHE A 5 2.66 -6.88 12.11
N TYR A 6 3.82 -6.38 12.52
CA TYR A 6 3.92 -5.51 13.69
C TYR A 6 3.17 -4.21 13.43
N SER A 7 2.00 -4.07 14.03
CA SER A 7 1.15 -2.89 13.93
C SER A 7 0.59 -2.50 15.28
N ILE A 8 0.43 -1.20 15.50
CA ILE A 8 -0.12 -0.63 16.73
C ILE A 8 -1.30 0.25 16.35
N ALA A 9 -2.47 -0.06 16.88
CA ALA A 9 -3.66 0.75 16.68
C ALA A 9 -3.77 1.87 17.73
N ASN A 10 -4.48 2.95 17.39
CA ASN A 10 -4.78 4.09 18.27
C ASN A 10 -3.52 4.79 18.86
N ARG A 11 -2.48 4.93 18.02
CA ARG A 11 -1.22 5.60 18.41
C ARG A 11 -0.78 6.63 17.37
N GLU A 12 -1.74 7.40 16.89
CA GLU A 12 -1.49 8.51 15.95
C GLU A 12 -0.52 9.54 16.54
N ASP A 13 -0.50 9.68 17.87
CA ASP A 13 0.46 10.49 18.63
C ASP A 13 1.93 10.06 18.39
N ALA A 14 2.15 8.79 18.07
CA ALA A 14 3.49 8.23 17.85
C ALA A 14 4.00 8.42 16.42
N ILE A 15 3.13 8.75 15.46
CA ILE A 15 3.52 8.86 14.04
C ILE A 15 4.70 9.81 13.81
N PRO A 16 4.75 11.03 14.34
CA PRO A 16 5.87 11.93 14.12
C PRO A 16 7.21 11.36 14.63
N ARG A 17 7.18 10.68 15.76
CA ARG A 17 8.37 10.02 16.33
C ARG A 17 8.80 8.82 15.48
N PHE A 18 7.86 8.04 15.00
CA PHE A 18 8.10 6.90 14.11
C PHE A 18 8.74 7.35 12.79
N VAL A 19 8.17 8.35 12.14
CA VAL A 19 8.73 8.92 10.90
C VAL A 19 10.14 9.46 11.12
N LYS A 20 10.38 10.16 12.24
CA LYS A 20 11.73 10.62 12.60
C LYS A 20 12.70 9.45 12.78
N ALA A 21 12.25 8.34 13.36
CA ALA A 21 13.09 7.16 13.52
C ALA A 21 13.47 6.55 12.15
N ILE A 22 12.51 6.43 11.21
CA ILE A 22 12.77 5.96 9.84
C ILE A 22 13.80 6.87 9.16
N ILE A 23 13.62 8.19 9.21
CA ILE A 23 14.56 9.15 8.62
C ILE A 23 15.95 8.99 9.21
N THR A 24 16.05 8.86 10.55
CA THR A 24 17.32 8.66 11.23
C THR A 24 17.98 7.33 10.81
N GLU A 25 17.20 6.27 10.60
CA GLU A 25 17.70 4.99 10.12
C GLU A 25 18.25 5.10 8.69
N ILE A 26 17.50 5.77 7.79
CA ILE A 26 17.98 6.07 6.43
C ILE A 26 19.29 6.84 6.48
N GLU A 27 19.39 7.91 7.26
CA GLU A 27 20.59 8.74 7.37
C GLU A 27 21.80 7.98 7.90
N ARG A 28 21.58 7.06 8.84
CA ARG A 28 22.63 6.26 9.49
C ARG A 28 22.98 4.96 8.77
N CYS A 29 22.24 4.61 7.73
CA CYS A 29 22.54 3.42 6.95
C CYS A 29 23.94 3.57 6.31
N GLU A 30 24.89 2.73 6.67
CA GLU A 30 26.29 2.77 6.19
C GLU A 30 26.53 1.78 5.04
N VAL A 31 25.45 1.21 4.47
CA VAL A 31 25.58 0.30 3.33
C VAL A 31 26.13 1.08 2.14
N ASP A 32 27.23 0.63 1.59
CA ASP A 32 27.75 1.18 0.35
C ASP A 32 26.86 0.77 -0.82
N THR A 33 26.27 1.76 -1.43
CA THR A 33 25.34 1.60 -2.58
C THR A 33 25.90 2.22 -3.85
N SER A 34 27.21 2.52 -3.90
CA SER A 34 27.84 3.20 -5.03
C SER A 34 27.69 2.43 -6.34
N ASP A 35 27.64 1.10 -6.27
CA ASP A 35 27.48 0.20 -7.43
C ASP A 35 26.01 -0.24 -7.64
N TRP A 36 25.07 0.29 -6.85
CA TRP A 36 23.67 -0.10 -6.96
C TRP A 36 22.91 0.87 -7.87
N GLU A 37 22.04 0.29 -8.68
CA GLU A 37 21.01 1.00 -9.41
C GLU A 37 19.67 0.77 -8.69
N ILE A 38 19.14 1.83 -8.07
CA ILE A 38 17.83 1.74 -7.40
C ILE A 38 16.77 2.00 -8.45
N ASP A 39 15.97 1.00 -8.76
CA ASP A 39 14.92 1.04 -9.77
C ASP A 39 13.51 1.12 -9.18
N THR A 40 13.34 0.76 -7.91
CA THR A 40 12.04 0.77 -7.23
C THR A 40 12.11 1.34 -5.82
N ILE A 41 11.00 1.95 -5.38
CA ILE A 41 10.73 2.32 -3.99
C ILE A 41 9.43 1.64 -3.58
N PHE A 42 9.44 0.97 -2.44
CA PHE A 42 8.27 0.29 -1.91
C PHE A 42 7.97 0.72 -0.47
N LEU A 43 6.81 1.32 -0.26
CA LEU A 43 6.31 1.64 1.09
C LEU A 43 5.29 0.58 1.49
N GLY A 44 5.70 -0.29 2.40
CA GLY A 44 4.89 -1.41 2.89
C GLY A 44 4.97 -1.59 4.40
N GLY A 45 4.37 -2.66 4.89
CA GLY A 45 4.38 -3.06 6.29
C GLY A 45 3.00 -3.09 6.92
N GLY A 46 2.71 -2.23 7.88
CA GLY A 46 1.37 -2.17 8.49
C GLY A 46 0.34 -1.62 7.50
N THR A 47 0.18 -0.30 7.45
CA THR A 47 -0.66 0.37 6.44
C THR A 47 -0.10 1.76 6.16
N PRO A 48 0.86 1.88 5.24
CA PRO A 48 1.53 3.16 4.96
C PRO A 48 0.59 4.24 4.41
N SER A 49 -0.51 3.87 3.76
CA SER A 49 -1.53 4.81 3.26
C SER A 49 -2.29 5.57 4.36
N LEU A 50 -2.16 5.16 5.61
CA LEU A 50 -2.70 5.91 6.77
C LEU A 50 -1.84 7.13 7.11
N LEU A 51 -0.59 7.19 6.67
CA LEU A 51 0.25 8.35 6.88
C LEU A 51 -0.26 9.55 6.07
N GLU A 52 -0.21 10.73 6.67
CA GLU A 52 -0.40 11.95 5.90
C GLU A 52 0.74 12.11 4.87
N SER A 53 0.43 12.68 3.71
CA SER A 53 1.37 12.88 2.60
C SER A 53 2.66 13.60 3.00
N LYS A 54 2.57 14.55 3.95
CA LYS A 54 3.73 15.28 4.49
C LYS A 54 4.79 14.36 5.12
N TYR A 55 4.36 13.25 5.75
CA TYR A 55 5.29 12.29 6.34
C TYR A 55 5.99 11.45 5.29
N ILE A 56 5.23 10.99 4.28
CA ILE A 56 5.80 10.29 3.12
C ILE A 56 6.78 11.20 2.39
N GLU A 57 6.42 12.46 2.16
CA GLU A 57 7.31 13.45 1.55
C GLU A 57 8.63 13.61 2.34
N SER A 58 8.54 13.66 3.67
CA SER A 58 9.73 13.78 4.51
C SER A 58 10.66 12.56 4.41
N ILE A 59 10.08 11.36 4.37
CA ILE A 59 10.84 10.11 4.16
C ILE A 59 11.50 10.12 2.78
N LEU A 60 10.75 10.48 1.73
CA LEU A 60 11.28 10.57 0.36
C LEU A 60 12.43 11.55 0.24
N LYS A 61 12.33 12.73 0.85
CA LYS A 61 13.43 13.71 0.86
C LYS A 61 14.69 13.13 1.50
N SER A 62 14.55 12.37 2.58
CA SER A 62 15.69 11.70 3.21
C SER A 62 16.33 10.66 2.28
N ILE A 63 15.52 9.85 1.60
CA ILE A 63 15.98 8.86 0.63
C ILE A 63 16.70 9.56 -0.53
N GLN A 64 16.11 10.61 -1.12
CA GLN A 64 16.68 11.38 -2.23
C GLN A 64 18.01 12.06 -1.87
N THR A 65 18.17 12.46 -0.61
CA THR A 65 19.45 13.08 -0.14
C THR A 65 20.55 12.05 -0.07
N LYS A 66 20.22 10.80 0.21
CA LYS A 66 21.20 9.74 0.45
C LYS A 66 21.50 8.88 -0.78
N TYR A 67 20.51 8.65 -1.61
CA TYR A 67 20.57 7.71 -2.71
C TYR A 67 20.28 8.38 -4.05
N ASN A 68 20.92 7.88 -5.12
CA ASN A 68 20.59 8.28 -6.47
C ASN A 68 19.31 7.56 -6.91
N LEU A 69 18.23 8.32 -7.13
CA LEU A 69 16.93 7.81 -7.55
C LEU A 69 16.63 8.05 -9.04
N SER A 70 17.63 8.38 -9.85
CA SER A 70 17.43 8.72 -11.27
C SER A 70 16.89 7.56 -12.10
N SER A 71 17.13 6.31 -11.67
CA SER A 71 16.65 5.08 -12.33
C SER A 71 15.32 4.57 -11.77
N VAL A 72 14.75 5.24 -10.76
CA VAL A 72 13.48 4.78 -10.17
C VAL A 72 12.34 4.93 -11.17
N THR A 73 11.78 3.80 -11.58
CA THR A 73 10.63 3.70 -12.48
C THR A 73 9.33 3.32 -11.78
N GLU A 74 9.43 2.65 -10.63
CA GLU A 74 8.28 2.25 -9.83
C GLU A 74 8.40 2.80 -8.40
N PHE A 75 7.33 3.45 -7.95
CA PHE A 75 7.15 3.83 -6.56
C PHE A 75 5.80 3.31 -6.06
N THR A 76 5.86 2.25 -5.26
CA THR A 76 4.69 1.52 -4.75
C THR A 76 4.32 1.97 -3.34
N LEU A 77 3.00 2.07 -3.09
CA LEU A 77 2.41 2.26 -1.77
C LEU A 77 1.39 1.17 -1.49
N GLU A 78 1.51 0.51 -0.34
CA GLU A 78 0.45 -0.38 0.16
C GLU A 78 -0.72 0.41 0.74
N ALA A 79 -1.94 -0.02 0.42
CA ALA A 79 -3.18 0.56 0.89
C ALA A 79 -4.23 -0.51 1.19
N ASN A 80 -5.12 -0.24 2.13
CA ASN A 80 -6.34 -1.02 2.27
C ASN A 80 -7.52 -0.29 1.62
N PRO A 81 -8.49 -1.02 1.05
CA PRO A 81 -9.72 -0.43 0.51
C PRO A 81 -10.42 0.43 1.56
N GLY A 82 -10.89 1.61 1.15
CA GLY A 82 -11.61 2.55 2.01
C GLY A 82 -10.74 3.40 2.95
N GLU A 83 -9.43 3.10 3.14
CA GLU A 83 -8.56 3.85 4.05
C GLU A 83 -7.90 5.08 3.42
N ALA A 84 -7.81 5.14 2.11
CA ALA A 84 -7.25 6.28 1.39
C ALA A 84 -8.33 6.97 0.53
N PRO A 85 -8.93 8.07 1.01
CA PRO A 85 -9.89 8.84 0.22
C PRO A 85 -9.22 9.45 -1.01
N LYS A 86 -10.01 9.77 -2.03
CA LYS A 86 -9.53 10.25 -3.34
C LYS A 86 -8.52 11.38 -3.25
N ASP A 87 -8.77 12.36 -2.37
CA ASP A 87 -7.85 13.50 -2.22
C ASP A 87 -6.48 13.06 -1.70
N ARG A 88 -6.43 12.11 -0.76
CA ARG A 88 -5.18 11.57 -0.25
C ARG A 88 -4.44 10.75 -1.31
N LEU A 89 -5.16 9.93 -2.09
CA LEU A 89 -4.56 9.23 -3.24
C LEU A 89 -3.96 10.22 -4.25
N LYS A 90 -4.62 11.36 -4.48
CA LYS A 90 -4.10 12.43 -5.35
C LYS A 90 -2.82 13.05 -4.77
N GLU A 91 -2.76 13.28 -3.46
CA GLU A 91 -1.53 13.76 -2.80
C GLU A 91 -0.40 12.75 -2.99
N PHE A 92 -0.64 11.46 -2.77
CA PHE A 92 0.35 10.41 -3.00
C PHE A 92 0.83 10.37 -4.45
N ARG A 93 -0.09 10.49 -5.42
CA ARG A 93 0.25 10.56 -6.85
C ARG A 93 1.16 11.75 -7.15
N ASN A 94 0.91 12.91 -6.53
CA ASN A 94 1.74 14.11 -6.69
C ASN A 94 3.15 13.96 -6.08
N LEU A 95 3.34 13.06 -5.11
CA LEU A 95 4.66 12.71 -4.58
C LEU A 95 5.45 11.74 -5.47
N GLY A 96 4.87 11.30 -6.59
CA GLY A 96 5.50 10.38 -7.54
C GLY A 96 5.14 8.92 -7.33
N ILE A 97 4.29 8.58 -6.36
CA ILE A 97 3.78 7.21 -6.22
C ILE A 97 2.97 6.88 -7.48
N ASN A 98 3.36 5.82 -8.18
CA ASN A 98 2.77 5.44 -9.46
C ASN A 98 2.19 4.02 -9.49
N ARG A 99 2.33 3.28 -8.37
CA ARG A 99 1.72 1.96 -8.19
C ARG A 99 1.05 1.86 -6.82
N LEU A 100 -0.15 1.29 -6.76
CA LEU A 100 -0.84 0.93 -5.52
C LEU A 100 -0.86 -0.60 -5.37
N SER A 101 -0.55 -1.10 -4.16
CA SER A 101 -0.79 -2.49 -3.79
C SER A 101 -1.95 -2.53 -2.78
N MET A 102 -3.06 -3.11 -3.20
CA MET A 102 -4.31 -3.03 -2.45
C MET A 102 -4.62 -4.37 -1.76
N GLY A 103 -4.64 -4.36 -0.43
CA GLY A 103 -4.93 -5.53 0.39
C GLY A 103 -6.41 -5.90 0.40
N VAL A 104 -6.91 -6.49 -0.69
CA VAL A 104 -8.31 -6.88 -0.86
C VAL A 104 -8.66 -8.15 -0.11
N GLN A 105 -7.82 -9.16 -0.22
CA GLN A 105 -7.89 -10.48 0.41
C GLN A 105 -8.99 -11.39 -0.15
N SER A 106 -10.23 -10.93 -0.29
CA SER A 106 -11.37 -11.61 -0.92
C SER A 106 -12.45 -10.61 -1.31
N LEU A 107 -13.31 -11.00 -2.23
CA LEU A 107 -14.53 -10.27 -2.58
C LEU A 107 -15.80 -10.97 -2.01
N GLU A 108 -15.62 -11.87 -1.05
CA GLU A 108 -16.70 -12.52 -0.33
C GLU A 108 -16.84 -11.92 1.08
N PRO A 109 -17.99 -11.30 1.43
CA PRO A 109 -18.17 -10.61 2.71
C PRO A 109 -17.93 -11.49 3.94
N ASP A 110 -18.35 -12.77 3.91
CA ASP A 110 -18.16 -13.67 5.03
C ASP A 110 -16.68 -14.02 5.23
N LEU A 111 -15.89 -14.13 4.16
CA LEU A 111 -14.45 -14.36 4.24
C LEU A 111 -13.72 -13.10 4.74
N LEU A 112 -14.12 -11.90 4.30
CA LEU A 112 -13.59 -10.65 4.84
C LEU A 112 -13.84 -10.54 6.35
N LYS A 113 -15.06 -10.89 6.80
CA LYS A 113 -15.40 -10.93 8.22
C LYS A 113 -14.58 -11.96 8.99
N PHE A 114 -14.37 -13.15 8.41
CA PHE A 114 -13.52 -14.19 9.02
C PHE A 114 -12.07 -13.68 9.18
N LEU A 115 -11.56 -12.96 8.19
CA LEU A 115 -10.23 -12.34 8.22
C LEU A 115 -10.18 -11.06 9.09
N THR A 116 -11.26 -10.69 9.75
CA THR A 116 -11.35 -9.44 10.54
C THR A 116 -11.03 -8.18 9.73
N ARG A 117 -11.33 -8.20 8.42
CA ARG A 117 -11.19 -7.00 7.56
C ARG A 117 -12.32 -6.03 7.86
N ILE A 118 -11.99 -4.74 7.86
CA ILE A 118 -12.95 -3.67 8.16
C ILE A 118 -13.58 -3.05 6.91
N HIS A 119 -12.98 -3.28 5.74
CA HIS A 119 -13.51 -2.79 4.48
C HIS A 119 -14.59 -3.72 3.90
N SER A 120 -15.48 -3.15 3.11
CA SER A 120 -16.48 -3.88 2.33
C SER A 120 -16.00 -4.12 0.90
N VAL A 121 -16.71 -5.00 0.19
CA VAL A 121 -16.47 -5.27 -1.24
C VAL A 121 -16.67 -4.02 -2.09
N GLU A 122 -17.69 -3.21 -1.77
CA GLU A 122 -17.97 -1.95 -2.46
C GLU A 122 -16.80 -0.97 -2.34
N GLN A 123 -16.17 -0.89 -1.16
CA GLN A 123 -15.01 -0.04 -0.93
C GLN A 123 -13.79 -0.46 -1.75
N VAL A 124 -13.67 -1.75 -2.13
CA VAL A 124 -12.62 -2.20 -3.05
C VAL A 124 -12.77 -1.51 -4.40
N PHE A 125 -13.96 -1.58 -4.99
CA PHE A 125 -14.24 -1.00 -6.31
C PHE A 125 -14.17 0.53 -6.26
N GLU A 126 -14.77 1.16 -5.24
CA GLU A 126 -14.71 2.61 -5.06
C GLU A 126 -13.25 3.11 -4.96
N THR A 127 -12.41 2.43 -4.18
CA THR A 127 -10.99 2.81 -4.04
C THR A 127 -10.25 2.63 -5.36
N TYR A 128 -10.52 1.55 -6.10
CA TYR A 128 -9.96 1.31 -7.42
C TYR A 128 -10.37 2.39 -8.42
N ASP A 129 -11.66 2.69 -8.52
CA ASP A 129 -12.19 3.72 -9.44
C ASP A 129 -11.59 5.10 -9.12
N ASN A 130 -11.48 5.43 -7.83
CA ASN A 130 -10.82 6.65 -7.38
C ASN A 130 -9.35 6.69 -7.83
N ALA A 131 -8.59 5.61 -7.63
CA ALA A 131 -7.20 5.50 -8.04
C ALA A 131 -7.05 5.68 -9.56
N ARG A 132 -7.84 4.96 -10.37
CA ARG A 132 -7.84 5.08 -11.83
C ARG A 132 -8.18 6.51 -12.28
N SER A 133 -9.19 7.13 -11.67
CA SER A 133 -9.63 8.49 -12.03
C SER A 133 -8.56 9.59 -11.83
N ILE A 134 -7.55 9.34 -11.00
CA ILE A 134 -6.46 10.26 -10.72
C ILE A 134 -5.12 9.82 -11.33
N GLY A 135 -5.13 8.78 -12.20
CA GLY A 135 -3.98 8.37 -13.00
C GLY A 135 -3.06 7.33 -12.38
N PHE A 136 -3.58 6.47 -11.50
CA PHE A 136 -2.88 5.22 -11.16
C PHE A 136 -3.20 4.17 -12.22
N ASP A 137 -2.26 3.94 -13.14
CA ASP A 137 -2.40 2.94 -14.20
C ASP A 137 -1.90 1.55 -13.78
N ASN A 138 -1.19 1.47 -12.66
CA ASN A 138 -0.68 0.23 -12.09
C ASN A 138 -1.26 0.02 -10.69
N VAL A 139 -2.18 -0.92 -10.58
CA VAL A 139 -2.84 -1.28 -9.30
C VAL A 139 -2.73 -2.78 -9.11
N ASN A 140 -2.10 -3.22 -8.03
CA ASN A 140 -2.04 -4.61 -7.63
C ASN A 140 -3.13 -4.92 -6.61
N PHE A 141 -3.71 -6.12 -6.68
CA PHE A 141 -4.66 -6.62 -5.69
C PHE A 141 -4.10 -7.86 -5.02
N ASP A 142 -3.97 -7.81 -3.70
CA ASP A 142 -3.56 -8.95 -2.90
C ASP A 142 -4.78 -9.79 -2.56
N LEU A 143 -4.79 -11.06 -2.94
CA LEU A 143 -5.83 -12.03 -2.63
C LEU A 143 -5.25 -13.17 -1.79
N ILE A 144 -6.03 -13.69 -0.85
CA ILE A 144 -5.69 -14.88 -0.06
C ILE A 144 -6.49 -16.06 -0.57
N TYR A 145 -5.79 -17.14 -0.91
CA TYR A 145 -6.40 -18.41 -1.27
C TYR A 145 -6.44 -19.37 -0.08
N SER A 146 -7.31 -20.36 -0.15
CA SER A 146 -7.48 -21.38 0.92
C SER A 146 -7.88 -20.82 2.29
N ILE A 147 -8.65 -19.73 2.29
CA ILE A 147 -9.26 -19.24 3.53
C ILE A 147 -10.25 -20.30 4.03
N PRO A 148 -10.27 -20.63 5.34
CA PRO A 148 -11.27 -21.54 5.88
C PRO A 148 -12.71 -21.16 5.49
N GLY A 149 -13.40 -22.07 4.84
CA GLY A 149 -14.74 -21.83 4.29
C GLY A 149 -14.77 -21.29 2.85
N GLN A 150 -13.63 -20.95 2.27
CA GLN A 150 -13.54 -20.57 0.85
C GLN A 150 -13.74 -21.79 -0.04
N THR A 151 -14.73 -21.76 -0.93
CA THR A 151 -14.92 -22.79 -1.97
C THR A 151 -14.14 -22.42 -3.23
N TRP A 152 -13.99 -23.40 -4.13
CA TRP A 152 -13.36 -23.14 -5.45
C TRP A 152 -14.13 -22.11 -6.27
N GLU A 153 -15.45 -22.17 -6.26
CA GLU A 153 -16.31 -21.25 -6.98
C GLU A 153 -16.17 -19.80 -6.49
N VAL A 154 -16.01 -19.62 -5.18
CA VAL A 154 -15.77 -18.30 -4.56
C VAL A 154 -14.41 -17.78 -5.01
N TRP A 155 -13.37 -18.60 -4.95
CA TRP A 155 -12.02 -18.23 -5.38
C TRP A 155 -11.96 -17.88 -6.87
N GLU A 156 -12.52 -18.72 -7.73
CA GLU A 156 -12.58 -18.48 -9.18
C GLU A 156 -13.34 -17.18 -9.50
N ARG A 157 -14.47 -16.94 -8.85
CA ARG A 157 -15.24 -15.69 -8.99
C ARG A 157 -14.41 -14.48 -8.57
N ASP A 158 -13.71 -14.53 -7.43
CA ASP A 158 -12.90 -13.42 -6.92
C ASP A 158 -11.78 -13.08 -7.92
N ILE A 159 -11.07 -14.09 -8.44
CA ILE A 159 -10.03 -13.91 -9.46
C ILE A 159 -10.60 -13.27 -10.73
N ASN A 160 -11.70 -13.81 -11.27
CA ASN A 160 -12.27 -13.31 -12.51
C ASN A 160 -12.71 -11.85 -12.38
N ARG A 161 -13.32 -11.48 -11.25
CA ARG A 161 -13.72 -10.08 -10.98
C ARG A 161 -12.52 -9.14 -10.88
N ILE A 162 -11.38 -9.60 -10.37
CA ILE A 162 -10.15 -8.79 -10.34
C ILE A 162 -9.54 -8.68 -11.75
N ILE A 163 -9.51 -9.76 -12.52
CA ILE A 163 -9.01 -9.76 -13.90
C ILE A 163 -9.81 -8.77 -14.76
N ASP A 164 -11.14 -8.76 -14.61
CA ASP A 164 -12.03 -7.85 -15.35
C ASP A 164 -11.76 -6.36 -15.08
N LEU A 165 -11.08 -6.03 -13.98
CA LEU A 165 -10.66 -4.66 -13.68
C LEU A 165 -9.41 -4.24 -14.46
N GLU A 166 -8.68 -5.16 -15.10
CA GLU A 166 -7.42 -4.89 -15.81
C GLU A 166 -6.41 -4.14 -14.91
N PRO A 167 -6.01 -4.74 -13.76
CA PRO A 167 -5.17 -4.08 -12.76
C PRO A 167 -3.76 -3.76 -13.26
#